data_256c580bebce422f470e7add993f8a88
#
_entry.id   256c580bebce422f470e7add993f8a88
#
_cell.length_a   1.000
_cell.length_b   1.000
_cell.length_c   1.000
_cell.angle_alpha   90.00
_cell.angle_beta   90.00
_cell.angle_gamma   90.00
#
_symmetry.space_group_name_H-M   'P 1'
#
loop_
_entity.id
_entity.type
_entity.pdbx_description
1 polymer ?
#
loop_
_entity_poly.entity_id
_entity_poly.type
_entity_poly.pdbx_seq_one_letter_code
_entity_poly.pdbx_strand_id
1 'polypeptide(L)'
;MDNTFDLDSILLELDKKDNSGYFLDFLHNNSFEVGVLRLNPGQKDIQGRHSEDELYFVAEGKGYINISEKDHEIRKGSCIFVPSKTKHYFHGNEERLVVLYVFNVSKS
;
A
#
# COMPACT_ATOMS: atom_id res chain seq x y z
N MET A 1 17.87 -6.28 14.55
CA MET A 1 16.66 -5.96 13.77
C MET A 1 15.58 -5.40 14.68
N ASP A 2 14.96 -4.35 14.26
CA ASP A 2 13.86 -3.77 15.01
C ASP A 2 12.64 -4.68 14.95
N ASN A 3 11.94 -4.80 16.05
CA ASN A 3 10.73 -5.58 16.11
C ASN A 3 9.48 -4.70 16.07
N THR A 4 9.67 -3.40 16.20
CA THR A 4 8.55 -2.45 16.16
C THR A 4 8.89 -1.33 15.20
N PHE A 5 7.85 -0.78 14.57
CA PHE A 5 8.01 0.28 13.59
C PHE A 5 7.00 1.38 13.87
N ASP A 6 7.46 2.61 13.74
CA ASP A 6 6.62 3.78 13.97
C ASP A 6 6.19 4.37 12.63
N LEU A 7 4.88 4.42 12.40
CA LEU A 7 4.33 4.86 11.12
C LEU A 7 4.75 6.29 10.78
N ASP A 8 4.71 7.20 11.75
CA ASP A 8 5.08 8.60 11.49
C ASP A 8 6.53 8.72 11.06
N SER A 9 7.42 7.94 11.67
CA SER A 9 8.83 7.92 11.29
C SER A 9 9.01 7.38 9.87
N ILE A 10 8.25 6.36 9.51
CA ILE A 10 8.31 5.77 8.17
C ILE A 10 7.82 6.79 7.13
N LEU A 11 6.77 7.53 7.45
CA LEU A 11 6.25 8.54 6.53
C LEU A 11 7.26 9.68 6.35
N LEU A 12 8.03 10.03 7.38
CA LEU A 12 9.09 11.01 7.25
C LEU A 12 10.19 10.49 6.32
N GLU A 13 10.51 9.21 6.39
CA GLU A 13 11.46 8.61 5.47
C GLU A 13 10.95 8.69 4.03
N LEU A 14 9.65 8.45 3.84
CA LEU A 14 9.03 8.54 2.53
C LEU A 14 9.11 9.96 1.98
N ASP A 15 8.95 10.97 2.85
CA ASP A 15 9.06 12.37 2.44
C ASP A 15 10.45 12.72 1.92
N LYS A 16 11.46 12.02 2.36
CA LYS A 16 12.85 12.27 1.93
C LYS A 16 13.17 11.63 0.60
N LYS A 17 12.31 10.75 0.10
CA LYS A 17 12.52 10.12 -1.19
C LYS A 17 12.22 11.09 -2.30
N ASP A 18 12.75 10.80 -3.47
CA ASP A 18 12.55 11.59 -4.64
C ASP A 18 11.07 11.69 -5.00
N ASN A 19 10.71 12.71 -5.76
CA ASN A 19 9.33 13.10 -6.03
C ASN A 19 8.41 12.01 -6.55
N SER A 20 8.96 10.98 -7.15
CA SER A 20 8.15 9.91 -7.70
C SER A 20 7.76 8.85 -6.67
N GLY A 21 8.35 8.91 -5.46
CA GLY A 21 8.13 7.89 -4.46
C GLY A 21 6.85 8.09 -3.67
N TYR A 22 5.92 7.17 -3.78
CA TYR A 22 4.71 7.22 -2.97
C TYR A 22 4.57 5.97 -2.09
N PHE A 23 5.58 5.12 -2.07
CA PHE A 23 5.60 3.96 -1.20
C PHE A 23 7.02 3.67 -0.71
N LEU A 24 7.10 2.96 0.39
CA LEU A 24 8.37 2.60 1.01
C LEU A 24 8.24 1.23 1.68
N ASP A 25 9.07 0.28 1.26
CA ASP A 25 9.19 -1.01 1.94
C ASP A 25 10.08 -0.81 3.16
N PHE A 26 9.63 -1.23 4.32
CA PHE A 26 10.43 -1.07 5.54
C PHE A 26 10.76 -2.39 6.23
N LEU A 27 10.20 -3.50 5.76
CA LEU A 27 10.53 -4.81 6.28
C LEU A 27 10.50 -5.81 5.14
N HIS A 28 11.57 -6.56 5.01
CA HIS A 28 11.71 -7.55 3.96
C HIS A 28 12.45 -8.75 4.50
N ASN A 29 11.92 -9.94 4.30
CA ASN A 29 12.60 -11.18 4.67
C ASN A 29 12.23 -12.26 3.65
N ASN A 30 12.55 -13.52 3.97
CA ASN A 30 12.31 -14.63 3.03
C ASN A 30 10.84 -15.02 2.90
N SER A 31 9.98 -14.49 3.75
CA SER A 31 8.58 -14.89 3.81
C SER A 31 7.64 -13.81 3.29
N PHE A 32 7.90 -12.54 3.63
CA PHE A 32 7.00 -11.46 3.25
C PHE A 32 7.73 -10.12 3.17
N GLU A 33 7.05 -9.19 2.55
CA GLU A 33 7.52 -7.82 2.41
C GLU A 33 6.42 -6.90 2.94
N VAL A 34 6.81 -5.90 3.73
CA VAL A 34 5.87 -4.98 4.36
C VAL A 34 6.28 -3.55 4.04
N GLY A 35 5.32 -2.74 3.72
CA GLY A 35 5.60 -1.34 3.44
C GLY A 35 4.40 -0.45 3.67
N VAL A 36 4.58 0.81 3.33
CA VAL A 36 3.55 1.83 3.42
C VAL A 36 3.42 2.52 2.07
N LEU A 37 2.18 2.82 1.72
CA LEU A 37 1.84 3.55 0.51
C LEU A 37 1.10 4.80 0.96
N ARG A 38 1.46 5.95 0.40
CA ARG A 38 0.80 7.21 0.69
C ARG A 38 0.46 7.90 -0.62
N LEU A 39 -0.82 8.18 -0.81
CA LEU A 39 -1.29 8.90 -1.98
C LEU A 39 -1.90 10.22 -1.56
N ASN A 40 -1.39 11.30 -2.12
CA ASN A 40 -2.01 12.61 -1.97
C ASN A 40 -3.18 12.70 -2.96
N PRO A 41 -4.14 13.59 -2.72
CA PRO A 41 -5.25 13.76 -3.68
C PRO A 41 -4.72 14.02 -5.08
N GLY A 42 -5.28 13.30 -6.06
CA GLY A 42 -4.89 13.46 -7.45
C GLY A 42 -3.66 12.69 -7.87
N GLN A 43 -2.95 12.10 -6.93
CA GLN A 43 -1.77 11.31 -7.24
C GLN A 43 -2.21 9.94 -7.73
N LYS A 44 -1.58 9.46 -8.80
CA LYS A 44 -1.95 8.16 -9.36
C LYS A 44 -1.18 7.03 -8.71
N ASP A 45 -1.90 5.96 -8.45
CA ASP A 45 -1.31 4.70 -8.02
C ASP A 45 -1.01 3.91 -9.28
N ILE A 46 0.28 3.75 -9.57
CA ILE A 46 0.73 3.11 -10.81
C ILE A 46 1.29 1.71 -10.61
N GLN A 47 1.04 1.12 -9.43
CA GLN A 47 1.48 -0.26 -9.21
C GLN A 47 0.76 -1.19 -10.18
N GLY A 48 1.51 -2.16 -10.67
CA GLY A 48 0.94 -3.15 -11.56
C GLY A 48 0.40 -4.33 -10.77
N ARG A 49 0.20 -5.43 -11.49
CA ARG A 49 -0.14 -6.69 -10.84
C ARG A 49 1.06 -7.23 -10.10
N HIS A 50 0.79 -7.83 -8.96
CA HIS A 50 1.80 -8.59 -8.25
C HIS A 50 1.56 -10.06 -8.48
N SER A 51 2.62 -10.84 -8.52
CA SER A 51 2.49 -12.29 -8.67
C SER A 51 2.08 -12.95 -7.35
N GLU A 52 2.14 -12.23 -6.25
CA GLU A 52 1.85 -12.71 -4.90
C GLU A 52 0.53 -12.19 -4.40
N ASP A 53 -0.06 -12.89 -3.42
CA ASP A 53 -1.22 -12.38 -2.71
C ASP A 53 -0.81 -11.16 -1.90
N GLU A 54 -1.73 -10.22 -1.75
CA GLU A 54 -1.42 -8.97 -1.07
C GLU A 54 -2.53 -8.62 -0.09
N LEU A 55 -2.13 -8.11 1.08
CA LEU A 55 -3.06 -7.65 2.11
C LEU A 55 -2.78 -6.18 2.39
N TYR A 56 -3.84 -5.39 2.44
CA TYR A 56 -3.75 -3.97 2.73
C TYR A 56 -4.52 -3.63 3.99
N PHE A 57 -4.03 -2.64 4.72
CA PHE A 57 -4.73 -2.07 5.86
C PHE A 57 -4.69 -0.55 5.75
N VAL A 58 -5.85 0.09 5.72
CA VAL A 58 -5.94 1.54 5.60
C VAL A 58 -5.71 2.17 6.97
N ALA A 59 -4.61 2.90 7.09
CA ALA A 59 -4.22 3.54 8.35
C ALA A 59 -4.75 4.97 8.46
N GLU A 60 -5.00 5.64 7.33
CA GLU A 60 -5.47 7.03 7.34
C GLU A 60 -6.20 7.33 6.04
N GLY A 61 -7.26 8.12 6.15
CA GLY A 61 -7.98 8.59 4.97
C GLY A 61 -9.07 7.65 4.49
N LYS A 62 -9.63 7.98 3.34
CA LYS A 62 -10.66 7.18 2.68
C LYS A 62 -10.58 7.38 1.18
N GLY A 63 -11.13 6.45 0.43
CA GLY A 63 -11.11 6.49 -1.01
C GLY A 63 -11.68 5.20 -1.58
N TYR A 64 -11.10 4.75 -2.67
CA TYR A 64 -11.54 3.54 -3.35
C TYR A 64 -10.35 2.70 -3.75
N ILE A 65 -10.56 1.39 -3.80
CA ILE A 65 -9.64 0.50 -4.47
C ILE A 65 -10.41 -0.20 -5.59
N ASN A 66 -9.84 -0.18 -6.78
CA ASN A 66 -10.38 -0.92 -7.91
C ASN A 66 -9.69 -2.27 -7.95
N ILE A 67 -10.47 -3.33 -7.95
CA ILE A 67 -9.95 -4.70 -8.03
C ILE A 67 -10.69 -5.40 -9.16
N SER A 68 -9.97 -5.79 -10.20
CA SER A 68 -10.54 -6.45 -11.38
C SER A 68 -11.73 -5.66 -11.93
N GLU A 69 -11.53 -4.34 -12.10
CA GLU A 69 -12.51 -3.43 -12.70
C GLU A 69 -13.73 -3.14 -11.82
N LYS A 70 -13.66 -3.52 -10.54
CA LYS A 70 -14.74 -3.26 -9.59
C LYS A 70 -14.23 -2.36 -8.47
N ASP A 71 -14.91 -1.26 -8.21
CA ASP A 71 -14.55 -0.33 -7.14
C ASP A 71 -15.11 -0.78 -5.80
N HIS A 72 -14.27 -0.66 -4.77
CA HIS A 72 -14.66 -0.92 -3.39
C HIS A 72 -14.34 0.33 -2.58
N GLU A 73 -15.30 0.80 -1.82
CA GLU A 73 -15.08 1.94 -0.94
C GLU A 73 -14.25 1.49 0.27
N ILE A 74 -13.26 2.29 0.64
CA ILE A 74 -12.38 1.98 1.75
C ILE A 74 -12.19 3.21 2.63
N ARG A 75 -11.86 2.96 3.88
CA ARG A 75 -11.62 4.03 4.86
C ARG A 75 -10.69 3.52 5.95
N LYS A 76 -10.27 4.42 6.83
CA LYS A 76 -9.44 4.04 7.97
C LYS A 76 -10.00 2.79 8.66
N GLY A 77 -9.17 1.79 8.81
CA GLY A 77 -9.55 0.53 9.40
C GLY A 77 -9.95 -0.56 8.42
N SER A 78 -10.12 -0.22 7.14
CA SER A 78 -10.45 -1.24 6.13
C SER A 78 -9.26 -2.18 5.92
N CYS A 79 -9.57 -3.47 5.81
CA CYS A 79 -8.60 -4.48 5.42
C CYS A 79 -9.02 -5.03 4.06
N ILE A 80 -8.07 -5.14 3.15
CA ILE A 80 -8.35 -5.54 1.78
C ILE A 80 -7.43 -6.69 1.39
N PHE A 81 -8.00 -7.73 0.82
CA PHE A 81 -7.22 -8.84 0.27
C PHE A 81 -7.28 -8.78 -1.25
N VAL A 82 -6.10 -8.82 -1.88
CA VAL A 82 -5.99 -8.86 -3.33
C VAL A 82 -5.27 -10.14 -3.71
N PRO A 83 -5.94 -11.06 -4.42
CA PRO A 83 -5.30 -12.29 -4.84
C PRO A 83 -4.17 -12.03 -5.84
N SER A 84 -3.24 -12.98 -5.93
CA SER A 84 -2.13 -12.88 -6.87
C SER A 84 -2.62 -12.64 -8.29
N LYS A 85 -1.82 -11.92 -9.06
CA LYS A 85 -2.04 -11.65 -10.49
C LYS A 85 -3.33 -10.89 -10.79
N THR A 86 -3.86 -10.19 -9.80
CA THR A 86 -5.09 -9.43 -9.95
C THR A 86 -4.76 -7.95 -10.10
N LYS A 87 -5.27 -7.33 -11.16
CA LYS A 87 -5.06 -5.91 -11.38
C LYS A 87 -5.82 -5.10 -10.34
N HIS A 88 -5.13 -4.13 -9.75
CA HIS A 88 -5.74 -3.29 -8.71
C HIS A 88 -5.03 -1.96 -8.61
N TYR A 89 -5.74 -0.95 -8.12
CA TYR A 89 -5.16 0.37 -7.85
C TYR A 89 -6.09 1.16 -6.92
N PHE A 90 -5.48 2.05 -6.14
CA PHE A 90 -6.20 2.97 -5.28
C PHE A 90 -6.51 4.25 -6.04
N HIS A 91 -7.65 4.87 -5.75
CA HIS A 91 -8.03 6.12 -6.39
C HIS A 91 -9.14 6.82 -5.62
N GLY A 92 -9.49 8.02 -6.07
CA GLY A 92 -10.67 8.72 -5.56
C GLY A 92 -10.56 9.30 -4.17
N ASN A 93 -9.35 9.34 -3.61
CA ASN A 93 -9.16 9.92 -2.30
C ASN A 93 -9.14 11.45 -2.41
N GLU A 94 -9.91 12.11 -1.56
CA GLU A 94 -9.96 13.57 -1.51
C GLU A 94 -9.02 14.13 -0.46
N GLU A 95 -8.49 13.25 0.39
CA GLU A 95 -7.50 13.55 1.41
C GLU A 95 -6.34 12.58 1.26
N ARG A 96 -5.30 12.81 2.03
CA ARG A 96 -4.15 11.90 2.05
C ARG A 96 -4.62 10.49 2.45
N LEU A 97 -4.25 9.50 1.67
CA LEU A 97 -4.56 8.11 1.93
C LEU A 97 -3.27 7.39 2.30
N VAL A 98 -3.27 6.74 3.46
CA VAL A 98 -2.11 5.98 3.95
C VAL A 98 -2.52 4.54 4.15
N VAL A 99 -1.81 3.64 3.49
CA VAL A 99 -2.14 2.21 3.48
C VAL A 99 -0.89 1.40 3.78
N LEU A 100 -1.01 0.49 4.73
CA LEU A 100 0.05 -0.49 4.99
C LEU A 100 -0.20 -1.68 4.08
N TYR A 101 0.86 -2.24 3.52
CA TYR A 101 0.73 -3.41 2.68
C TYR A 101 1.68 -4.53 3.11
N VAL A 102 1.22 -5.74 2.91
CA VAL A 102 2.01 -6.96 3.15
C VAL A 102 1.78 -7.88 1.97
N PHE A 103 2.83 -8.39 1.40
CA PHE A 103 2.67 -9.46 0.42
C PHE A 103 3.75 -10.51 0.64
N ASN A 104 3.40 -11.75 0.30
CA ASN A 104 4.34 -12.84 0.50
C ASN A 104 5.41 -12.81 -0.59
N VAL A 105 6.61 -13.21 -0.23
CA VAL A 105 7.72 -13.28 -1.17
C VAL A 105 7.56 -14.53 -2.01
N SER A 106 7.63 -14.34 -3.33
CA SER A 106 7.50 -15.45 -4.26
C SER A 106 8.71 -16.39 -4.09
N LYS A 107 8.43 -17.68 -4.00
CA LYS A 107 9.48 -18.69 -3.96
C LYS A 107 9.58 -19.30 -5.34
N SER A 108 10.68 -19.06 -5.97
CA SER A 108 10.97 -19.66 -7.26
C SER A 108 11.64 -21.01 -7.10
#